data_0f9d8a6769abf6a889576d0613c19879
#
_entry.id   0f9d8a6769abf6a889576d0613c19879
#
_cell.length_a   1.000
_cell.length_b   1.000
_cell.length_c   1.000
_cell.angle_alpha   90.00
_cell.angle_beta   90.00
_cell.angle_gamma   90.00
#
_symmetry.space_group_name_H-M   'P 1'
#
loop_
_entity.id
_entity.type
_entity.pdbx_description
1 polymer ?
#
loop_
_entity_poly.entity_id
_entity_poly.type
_entity_poly.pdbx_seq_one_letter_code
_entity_poly.pdbx_strand_id
1 'polypeptide(L)'
;MLLVVYSHILVHGYYTTSVFNHFFIKFRMPLFFFISGWVLYKESRRWDFTTSKLFIIKKFKVQIISTLIFFFLFVYLFDRNLYDSIGTFKAGYWFTYTLFFYFLFYITSVYITHFKKSPLLEDIVVAFIALMVIVCYVITLIDQNPDHQRIYSIIGISQWRFYVFFCFGVFVKKYFNQFVTITNNALVMTVIIVTFFMLLFFSHFITGRFPRFNLITFFLYGFLGITIIYTVFRKNEEWFATNQNISRWMQYIGRHTLDIYLLHYFFLPRNLQMIGSFINNHPNPTIELFFSSTLALMVIGICLLVSKVLCTSPILANVLFGKK
;
A
#
# COMPACT_ATOMS: atom_id res chain seq x y z
N MET A 1 6.36 -3.22 4.94
CA MET A 1 5.60 -3.46 6.21
C MET A 1 6.10 -2.62 7.38
N LEU A 2 7.41 -2.47 7.59
CA LEU A 2 7.93 -1.67 8.71
C LEU A 2 7.28 -0.29 8.84
N LEU A 3 7.25 0.50 7.74
CA LEU A 3 6.64 1.84 7.72
C LEU A 3 5.12 1.85 8.03
N VAL A 4 4.42 0.75 7.75
CA VAL A 4 2.99 0.62 8.07
C VAL A 4 2.81 0.42 9.56
N VAL A 5 3.51 -0.56 10.14
CA VAL A 5 3.43 -0.87 11.58
C VAL A 5 3.92 0.32 12.42
N TYR A 6 5.05 0.94 12.01
CA TYR A 6 5.57 2.18 12.61
C TYR A 6 4.49 3.27 12.71
N SER A 7 3.82 3.57 11.59
CA SER A 7 2.77 4.58 11.60
C SER A 7 1.56 4.22 12.46
N HIS A 8 1.19 2.94 12.50
CA HIS A 8 0.09 2.49 13.35
C HIS A 8 0.45 2.55 14.85
N ILE A 9 1.71 2.35 15.23
CA ILE A 9 2.18 2.56 16.61
C ILE A 9 2.05 4.02 17.00
N LEU A 10 2.45 4.96 16.13
CA LEU A 10 2.29 6.39 16.39
C LEU A 10 0.83 6.78 16.58
N VAL A 11 -0.04 6.34 15.68
CA VAL A 11 -1.46 6.74 15.68
C VAL A 11 -2.26 6.04 16.78
N HIS A 12 -2.08 4.73 16.96
CA HIS A 12 -2.91 3.90 17.84
C HIS A 12 -2.24 3.55 19.17
N GLY A 13 -0.92 3.64 19.28
CA GLY A 13 -0.17 3.40 20.49
C GLY A 13 0.12 4.70 21.25
N TYR A 14 0.83 5.62 20.61
CA TYR A 14 1.28 6.87 21.23
C TYR A 14 0.25 8.00 21.13
N TYR A 15 -0.72 7.93 20.20
CA TYR A 15 -1.69 9.00 19.91
C TYR A 15 -0.99 10.31 19.54
N THR A 16 0.10 10.22 18.79
CA THR A 16 0.90 11.37 18.35
C THR A 16 1.16 11.30 16.85
N THR A 17 1.63 12.42 16.31
CA THR A 17 2.12 12.53 14.93
C THR A 17 3.57 12.94 14.95
N SER A 18 4.33 12.54 13.93
CA SER A 18 5.74 12.88 13.83
C SER A 18 6.10 13.42 12.46
N VAL A 19 7.23 14.13 12.42
CA VAL A 19 7.79 14.66 11.16
C VAL A 19 8.06 13.51 10.20
N PHE A 20 8.66 12.41 10.66
CA PHE A 20 8.95 11.25 9.82
C PHE A 20 7.67 10.54 9.35
N ASN A 21 6.63 10.45 10.19
CA ASN A 21 5.37 9.89 9.77
C ASN A 21 4.69 10.75 8.69
N HIS A 22 4.74 12.07 8.82
CA HIS A 22 4.26 12.98 7.77
C HIS A 22 4.99 12.79 6.45
N PHE A 23 6.29 12.53 6.49
CA PHE A 23 7.08 12.19 5.32
C PHE A 23 6.67 10.84 4.72
N PHE A 24 6.62 9.77 5.53
CA PHE A 24 6.35 8.41 5.04
C PHE A 24 4.91 8.23 4.55
N ILE A 25 3.93 8.90 5.13
CA ILE A 25 2.53 8.78 4.74
C ILE A 25 2.27 9.24 3.30
N LYS A 26 3.11 10.15 2.77
CA LYS A 26 2.98 10.70 1.41
C LYS A 26 3.15 9.63 0.33
N PHE A 27 4.03 8.65 0.52
CA PHE A 27 4.34 7.65 -0.50
C PHE A 27 4.19 6.19 -0.03
N ARG A 28 4.01 5.93 1.27
CA ARG A 28 3.94 4.58 1.82
C ARG A 28 2.89 3.71 1.13
N MET A 29 1.64 4.17 1.07
CA MET A 29 0.57 3.41 0.43
C MET A 29 0.70 3.39 -1.11
N PRO A 30 1.01 4.51 -1.79
CA PRO A 30 1.41 4.50 -3.19
C PRO A 30 2.45 3.43 -3.54
N LEU A 31 3.52 3.31 -2.75
CA LEU A 31 4.59 2.33 -2.95
C LEU A 31 4.09 0.89 -2.83
N PHE A 32 3.20 0.58 -1.90
CA PHE A 32 2.62 -0.75 -1.78
C PHE A 32 1.82 -1.16 -3.01
N PHE A 33 1.00 -0.26 -3.53
CA PHE A 33 0.22 -0.52 -4.74
C PHE A 33 1.12 -0.60 -5.98
N PHE A 34 2.14 0.24 -6.07
CA PHE A 34 3.16 0.16 -7.12
C PHE A 34 3.84 -1.21 -7.14
N ILE A 35 4.34 -1.69 -6.00
CA ILE A 35 4.98 -3.01 -5.89
C ILE A 35 3.99 -4.12 -6.30
N SER A 36 2.72 -4.00 -5.93
CA SER A 36 1.69 -4.98 -6.28
C SER A 36 1.46 -5.06 -7.79
N GLY A 37 1.43 -3.91 -8.48
CA GLY A 37 1.34 -3.84 -9.93
C GLY A 37 2.61 -4.35 -10.62
N TRP A 38 3.78 -3.98 -10.10
CA TRP A 38 5.08 -4.46 -10.57
C TRP A 38 5.19 -5.99 -10.54
N VAL A 39 4.79 -6.61 -9.43
CA VAL A 39 4.85 -8.08 -9.25
C VAL A 39 3.79 -8.79 -10.10
N LEU A 40 2.66 -8.14 -10.35
CA LEU A 40 1.59 -8.71 -11.18
C LEU A 40 2.01 -8.88 -12.63
N TYR A 41 2.65 -7.86 -13.20
CA TYR A 41 3.04 -7.86 -14.60
C TYR A 41 4.12 -8.91 -14.87
N LYS A 42 3.83 -9.79 -15.81
CA LYS A 42 4.77 -10.78 -16.36
C LYS A 42 4.53 -10.85 -17.86
N GLU A 43 5.56 -10.59 -18.65
CA GLU A 43 5.49 -10.60 -20.11
C GLU A 43 5.01 -11.97 -20.67
N SER A 44 5.42 -13.06 -20.02
CA SER A 44 5.03 -14.43 -20.41
C SER A 44 3.59 -14.79 -20.06
N ARG A 45 2.88 -13.97 -19.26
CA ARG A 45 1.52 -14.29 -18.80
C ARG A 45 0.48 -13.85 -19.82
N ARG A 46 -0.24 -14.83 -20.36
CA ARG A 46 -1.43 -14.57 -21.19
C ARG A 46 -2.68 -14.58 -20.30
N TRP A 47 -3.51 -13.57 -20.49
CA TRP A 47 -4.76 -13.41 -19.75
C TRP A 47 -5.95 -13.90 -20.59
N ASP A 48 -6.01 -15.24 -20.83
CA ASP A 48 -7.19 -15.89 -21.34
C ASP A 48 -8.26 -16.08 -20.25
N PHE A 49 -9.43 -16.56 -20.62
CA PHE A 49 -10.54 -16.74 -19.67
C PHE A 49 -10.16 -17.66 -18.51
N THR A 50 -9.51 -18.78 -18.79
CA THR A 50 -9.14 -19.78 -17.77
C THR A 50 -8.11 -19.24 -16.80
N THR A 51 -7.04 -18.62 -17.30
CA THR A 51 -5.99 -18.02 -16.48
C THR A 51 -6.53 -16.87 -15.63
N SER A 52 -7.37 -16.01 -16.22
CA SER A 52 -8.02 -14.89 -15.49
C SER A 52 -8.93 -15.40 -14.39
N LYS A 53 -9.80 -16.37 -14.69
CA LYS A 53 -10.72 -16.97 -13.71
C LYS A 53 -9.97 -17.60 -12.54
N LEU A 54 -8.96 -18.45 -12.82
CA LEU A 54 -8.17 -19.10 -11.78
C LEU A 54 -7.42 -18.10 -10.90
N PHE A 55 -6.86 -17.04 -11.52
CA PHE A 55 -6.19 -15.99 -10.78
C PHE A 55 -7.15 -15.22 -9.87
N ILE A 56 -8.33 -14.83 -10.38
CA ILE A 56 -9.35 -14.09 -9.59
C ILE A 56 -9.83 -14.94 -8.41
N ILE A 57 -10.14 -16.23 -8.63
CA ILE A 57 -10.56 -17.12 -7.55
C ILE A 57 -9.48 -17.24 -6.48
N LYS A 58 -8.20 -17.42 -6.89
CA LYS A 58 -7.08 -17.46 -5.96
C LYS A 58 -6.95 -16.16 -5.17
N LYS A 59 -7.05 -15.01 -5.83
CA LYS A 59 -6.94 -13.69 -5.18
C LYS A 59 -8.13 -13.39 -4.27
N PHE A 60 -9.33 -13.78 -4.68
CA PHE A 60 -10.53 -13.68 -3.85
C PHE A 60 -10.34 -14.45 -2.53
N LYS A 61 -9.89 -15.70 -2.61
CA LYS A 61 -9.62 -16.50 -1.41
C LYS A 61 -8.60 -15.85 -0.50
N VAL A 62 -7.45 -15.44 -1.04
CA VAL A 62 -6.32 -14.93 -0.25
C VAL A 62 -6.56 -13.50 0.25
N GLN A 63 -7.28 -12.66 -0.49
CA GLN A 63 -7.44 -11.24 -0.14
C GLN A 63 -8.79 -10.92 0.48
N ILE A 64 -9.87 -11.57 0.03
CA ILE A 64 -11.20 -11.27 0.57
C ILE A 64 -11.52 -12.20 1.74
N ILE A 65 -11.45 -13.53 1.56
CA ILE A 65 -11.84 -14.47 2.62
C ILE A 65 -10.92 -14.31 3.83
N SER A 66 -9.60 -14.32 3.64
CA SER A 66 -8.65 -14.12 4.75
C SER A 66 -8.89 -12.79 5.47
N THR A 67 -9.08 -11.71 4.72
CA THR A 67 -9.36 -10.39 5.29
C THR A 67 -10.66 -10.35 6.10
N LEU A 68 -11.74 -10.97 5.59
CA LEU A 68 -13.01 -11.02 6.31
C LEU A 68 -12.88 -11.80 7.61
N ILE A 69 -12.18 -12.95 7.62
CA ILE A 69 -11.95 -13.72 8.83
C ILE A 69 -11.25 -12.88 9.90
N PHE A 70 -10.13 -12.23 9.54
CA PHE A 70 -9.41 -11.39 10.49
C PHE A 70 -10.18 -10.13 10.89
N PHE A 71 -10.93 -9.53 9.97
CA PHE A 71 -11.80 -8.40 10.27
C PHE A 71 -12.87 -8.77 11.31
N PHE A 72 -13.63 -9.85 11.10
CA PHE A 72 -14.65 -10.28 12.06
C PHE A 72 -14.04 -10.68 13.39
N LEU A 73 -12.91 -11.39 13.37
CA LEU A 73 -12.19 -11.74 14.58
C LEU A 73 -11.73 -10.50 15.35
N PHE A 74 -11.23 -9.49 14.65
CA PHE A 74 -10.81 -8.23 15.26
C PHE A 74 -11.99 -7.46 15.87
N VAL A 75 -13.09 -7.36 15.15
CA VAL A 75 -14.31 -6.69 15.63
C VAL A 75 -14.84 -7.39 16.89
N TYR A 76 -14.87 -8.73 16.88
CA TYR A 76 -15.33 -9.53 18.01
C TYR A 76 -14.43 -9.42 19.25
N LEU A 77 -13.10 -9.58 19.08
CA LEU A 77 -12.16 -9.57 20.21
C LEU A 77 -11.99 -8.19 20.85
N PHE A 78 -12.23 -7.12 20.10
CA PHE A 78 -12.07 -5.74 20.60
C PHE A 78 -13.40 -5.03 20.84
N ASP A 79 -14.49 -5.77 20.88
CA ASP A 79 -15.85 -5.29 21.15
C ASP A 79 -16.20 -4.04 20.31
N ARG A 80 -15.86 -4.09 19.01
CA ARG A 80 -16.12 -2.99 18.08
C ARG A 80 -17.52 -3.12 17.51
N ASN A 81 -18.20 -1.97 17.33
CA ASN A 81 -19.45 -1.96 16.59
C ASN A 81 -19.18 -2.37 15.12
N LEU A 82 -19.84 -3.44 14.68
CA LEU A 82 -19.69 -3.98 13.33
C LEU A 82 -20.11 -2.97 12.25
N TYR A 83 -21.23 -2.27 12.48
CA TYR A 83 -21.78 -1.31 11.56
C TYR A 83 -20.81 -0.14 11.29
N ASP A 84 -20.21 0.42 12.34
CA ASP A 84 -19.22 1.49 12.24
C ASP A 84 -17.91 0.97 11.64
N SER A 85 -17.49 -0.23 12.02
CA SER A 85 -16.25 -0.83 11.52
C SER A 85 -16.27 -1.11 10.02
N ILE A 86 -17.42 -1.45 9.44
CA ILE A 86 -17.56 -1.62 7.99
C ILE A 86 -17.39 -0.28 7.28
N GLY A 87 -17.94 0.80 7.84
CA GLY A 87 -17.86 2.15 7.29
C GLY A 87 -16.49 2.81 7.47
N THR A 88 -15.84 2.62 8.62
CA THR A 88 -14.58 3.27 8.98
C THR A 88 -13.37 2.46 8.51
N PHE A 89 -13.01 2.57 7.23
CA PHE A 89 -11.83 1.92 6.63
C PHE A 89 -11.71 0.43 6.98
N LYS A 90 -12.86 -0.26 7.22
CA LYS A 90 -12.91 -1.70 7.54
C LYS A 90 -11.97 -2.07 8.72
N ALA A 91 -11.99 -1.25 9.77
CA ALA A 91 -11.12 -1.41 10.94
C ALA A 91 -9.62 -1.61 10.58
N GLY A 92 -9.15 -0.98 9.50
CA GLY A 92 -7.78 -1.09 9.02
C GLY A 92 -7.55 -2.14 7.91
N TYR A 93 -8.50 -3.04 7.68
CA TYR A 93 -8.37 -4.13 6.69
C TYR A 93 -8.76 -3.73 5.25
N TRP A 94 -8.74 -2.45 4.93
CA TRP A 94 -9.13 -1.92 3.62
C TRP A 94 -8.16 -2.24 2.47
N PHE A 95 -6.85 -2.40 2.76
CA PHE A 95 -5.82 -2.50 1.73
C PHE A 95 -5.99 -3.74 0.84
N THR A 96 -6.13 -4.93 1.43
CA THR A 96 -6.30 -6.18 0.69
C THR A 96 -7.61 -6.22 -0.07
N TYR A 97 -8.66 -5.67 0.52
CA TYR A 97 -9.95 -5.49 -0.13
C TYR A 97 -9.83 -4.61 -1.39
N THR A 98 -9.21 -3.44 -1.26
CA THR A 98 -8.98 -2.52 -2.38
C THR A 98 -8.06 -3.11 -3.44
N LEU A 99 -7.01 -3.81 -3.03
CA LEU A 99 -6.07 -4.45 -3.94
C LEU A 99 -6.74 -5.54 -4.80
N PHE A 100 -7.74 -6.23 -4.26
CA PHE A 100 -8.52 -7.19 -5.03
C PHE A 100 -9.27 -6.50 -6.19
N PHE A 101 -9.89 -5.35 -5.95
CA PHE A 101 -10.52 -4.57 -7.03
C PHE A 101 -9.50 -4.09 -8.08
N TYR A 102 -8.28 -3.75 -7.67
CA TYR A 102 -7.24 -3.36 -8.63
C TYR A 102 -6.82 -4.50 -9.54
N PHE A 103 -6.77 -5.72 -9.02
CA PHE A 103 -6.59 -6.89 -9.87
C PHE A 103 -7.76 -7.08 -10.84
N LEU A 104 -8.99 -6.89 -10.39
CA LEU A 104 -10.16 -6.97 -11.28
C LEU A 104 -10.08 -5.93 -12.39
N PHE A 105 -9.84 -4.65 -12.08
CA PHE A 105 -9.74 -3.58 -13.07
C PHE A 105 -8.65 -3.86 -14.11
N TYR A 106 -7.47 -4.28 -13.66
CA TYR A 106 -6.36 -4.59 -14.55
C TYR A 106 -6.65 -5.82 -15.42
N ILE A 107 -7.14 -6.90 -14.85
CA ILE A 107 -7.44 -8.13 -15.60
C ILE A 107 -8.55 -7.85 -16.63
N THR A 108 -9.58 -7.09 -16.28
CA THR A 108 -10.62 -6.67 -17.20
C THR A 108 -10.04 -5.87 -18.37
N SER A 109 -9.12 -4.91 -18.10
CA SER A 109 -8.45 -4.13 -19.14
C SER A 109 -7.71 -5.02 -20.14
N VAL A 110 -6.90 -5.95 -19.64
CA VAL A 110 -6.06 -6.82 -20.48
C VAL A 110 -6.92 -7.89 -21.18
N TYR A 111 -7.97 -8.38 -20.53
CA TYR A 111 -8.87 -9.36 -21.12
C TYR A 111 -9.64 -8.79 -22.31
N ILE A 112 -10.15 -7.55 -22.22
CA ILE A 112 -10.84 -6.87 -23.31
C ILE A 112 -9.91 -6.70 -24.52
N THR A 113 -8.64 -6.44 -24.30
CA THR A 113 -7.65 -6.21 -25.38
C THR A 113 -6.99 -7.49 -25.90
N HIS A 114 -7.17 -8.61 -25.21
CA HIS A 114 -6.55 -9.89 -25.56
C HIS A 114 -6.82 -10.32 -27.01
N PHE A 115 -8.01 -10.05 -27.54
CA PHE A 115 -8.41 -10.44 -28.89
C PHE A 115 -7.68 -9.67 -29.99
N LYS A 116 -7.20 -8.44 -29.73
CA LYS A 116 -6.57 -7.59 -30.73
C LYS A 116 -5.04 -7.66 -30.77
N LYS A 117 -4.40 -8.37 -29.85
CA LYS A 117 -2.94 -8.59 -29.74
C LYS A 117 -2.08 -7.33 -29.95
N SER A 118 -2.60 -6.14 -29.66
CA SER A 118 -1.89 -4.87 -29.80
C SER A 118 -1.43 -4.37 -28.43
N PRO A 119 -0.09 -4.31 -28.15
CA PRO A 119 0.44 -3.83 -26.89
C PRO A 119 0.04 -2.38 -26.59
N LEU A 120 -0.03 -1.54 -27.63
CA LEU A 120 -0.45 -0.13 -27.51
C LEU A 120 -1.90 -0.01 -27.08
N LEU A 121 -2.80 -0.83 -27.67
CA LEU A 121 -4.20 -0.83 -27.29
C LEU A 121 -4.40 -1.27 -25.83
N GLU A 122 -3.63 -2.26 -25.38
CA GLU A 122 -3.63 -2.68 -23.99
C GLU A 122 -3.28 -1.50 -23.05
N ASP A 123 -2.21 -0.78 -23.34
CA ASP A 123 -1.79 0.38 -22.55
C ASP A 123 -2.84 1.50 -22.54
N ILE A 124 -3.44 1.79 -23.68
CA ILE A 124 -4.51 2.78 -23.79
C ILE A 124 -5.72 2.37 -22.93
N VAL A 125 -6.12 1.10 -22.96
CA VAL A 125 -7.28 0.62 -22.19
C VAL A 125 -6.96 0.61 -20.70
N VAL A 126 -5.76 0.19 -20.28
CA VAL A 126 -5.32 0.26 -18.86
C VAL A 126 -5.32 1.71 -18.38
N ALA A 127 -4.78 2.65 -19.16
CA ALA A 127 -4.76 4.07 -18.82
C ALA A 127 -6.19 4.67 -18.78
N PHE A 128 -7.05 4.29 -19.70
CA PHE A 128 -8.46 4.74 -19.74
C PHE A 128 -9.23 4.24 -18.50
N ILE A 129 -9.09 2.97 -18.13
CA ILE A 129 -9.72 2.44 -16.92
C ILE A 129 -9.15 3.12 -15.67
N ALA A 130 -7.84 3.40 -15.63
CA ALA A 130 -7.25 4.17 -14.52
C ALA A 130 -7.85 5.57 -14.41
N LEU A 131 -8.08 6.25 -15.53
CA LEU A 131 -8.74 7.55 -15.57
C LEU A 131 -10.18 7.46 -15.05
N MET A 132 -10.95 6.47 -15.52
CA MET A 132 -12.34 6.25 -15.07
C MET A 132 -12.41 5.98 -13.56
N VAL A 133 -11.49 5.19 -13.01
CA VAL A 133 -11.38 4.91 -11.58
C VAL A 133 -11.08 6.20 -10.77
N ILE A 134 -10.22 7.09 -11.31
CA ILE A 134 -9.99 8.41 -10.70
C ILE A 134 -11.25 9.27 -10.74
N VAL A 135 -11.97 9.29 -11.86
CA VAL A 135 -13.23 10.04 -12.01
C VAL A 135 -14.24 9.57 -10.95
N CYS A 136 -14.41 8.25 -10.77
CA CYS A 136 -15.25 7.70 -9.71
C CYS A 136 -14.83 8.19 -8.32
N TYR A 137 -13.52 8.24 -8.04
CA TYR A 137 -13.01 8.79 -6.79
C TYR A 137 -13.34 10.31 -6.65
N VAL A 138 -13.14 11.11 -7.71
CA VAL A 138 -13.43 12.55 -7.69
C VAL A 138 -14.92 12.81 -7.44
N ILE A 139 -15.81 11.99 -7.98
CA ILE A 139 -17.25 12.06 -7.71
C ILE A 139 -17.49 11.94 -6.18
N THR A 140 -16.79 11.05 -5.49
CA THR A 140 -16.94 10.92 -4.03
C THR A 140 -16.49 12.15 -3.24
N LEU A 141 -15.62 12.99 -3.82
CA LEU A 141 -15.18 14.24 -3.18
C LEU A 141 -16.19 15.38 -3.39
N ILE A 142 -16.97 15.32 -4.45
CA ILE A 142 -17.96 16.34 -4.81
C ILE A 142 -19.30 16.06 -4.14
N ASP A 143 -19.67 14.80 -4.09
CA ASP A 143 -20.92 14.36 -3.50
C ASP A 143 -20.81 14.38 -1.96
N GLN A 144 -21.58 15.26 -1.31
CA GLN A 144 -21.59 15.41 0.14
C GLN A 144 -22.80 14.77 0.82
N ASN A 145 -23.60 14.00 0.08
CA ASN A 145 -24.74 13.28 0.67
C ASN A 145 -24.23 12.20 1.64
N PRO A 146 -24.60 12.21 2.94
CA PRO A 146 -24.13 11.27 3.94
C PRO A 146 -24.40 9.80 3.59
N ASP A 147 -25.56 9.51 3.01
CA ASP A 147 -25.95 8.15 2.63
C ASP A 147 -25.06 7.62 1.49
N HIS A 148 -24.79 8.47 0.51
CA HIS A 148 -23.88 8.14 -0.58
C HIS A 148 -22.45 7.97 -0.07
N GLN A 149 -21.95 8.86 0.81
CA GLN A 149 -20.63 8.77 1.42
C GLN A 149 -20.44 7.44 2.17
N ARG A 150 -21.50 6.98 2.83
CA ARG A 150 -21.49 5.68 3.48
C ARG A 150 -21.36 4.53 2.48
N ILE A 151 -22.14 4.54 1.39
CA ILE A 151 -22.05 3.55 0.32
C ILE A 151 -20.65 3.55 -0.28
N TYR A 152 -20.09 4.73 -0.59
CA TYR A 152 -18.74 4.87 -1.11
C TYR A 152 -17.68 4.29 -0.16
N SER A 153 -17.85 4.47 1.15
CA SER A 153 -16.97 3.91 2.16
C SER A 153 -17.08 2.38 2.22
N ILE A 154 -18.30 1.81 2.16
CA ILE A 154 -18.54 0.37 2.14
C ILE A 154 -17.92 -0.27 0.90
N ILE A 155 -18.09 0.32 -0.27
CA ILE A 155 -17.50 -0.16 -1.53
C ILE A 155 -15.98 0.09 -1.55
N GLY A 156 -15.49 1.11 -0.80
CA GLY A 156 -14.08 1.47 -0.73
C GLY A 156 -13.61 2.37 -1.88
N ILE A 157 -14.54 3.10 -2.54
CA ILE A 157 -14.23 3.99 -3.68
C ILE A 157 -13.26 5.09 -3.26
N SER A 158 -13.30 5.55 -2.01
CA SER A 158 -12.37 6.54 -1.46
C SER A 158 -10.88 6.13 -1.56
N GLN A 159 -10.61 4.83 -1.69
CA GLN A 159 -9.25 4.31 -1.86
C GLN A 159 -8.86 4.11 -3.33
N TRP A 160 -9.80 4.22 -4.27
CA TRP A 160 -9.53 3.98 -5.69
C TRP A 160 -8.52 4.95 -6.31
N ARG A 161 -8.27 6.09 -5.68
CA ARG A 161 -7.18 7.01 -6.04
C ARG A 161 -5.79 6.37 -6.13
N PHE A 162 -5.56 5.26 -5.41
CA PHE A 162 -4.27 4.57 -5.44
C PHE A 162 -4.10 3.65 -6.65
N TYR A 163 -5.15 3.39 -7.44
CA TYR A 163 -5.07 2.52 -8.62
C TYR A 163 -4.05 2.99 -9.65
N VAL A 164 -3.88 4.30 -9.78
CA VAL A 164 -2.87 4.90 -10.68
C VAL A 164 -1.44 4.42 -10.32
N PHE A 165 -1.12 4.31 -9.04
CA PHE A 165 0.20 3.83 -8.62
C PHE A 165 0.37 2.33 -8.88
N PHE A 166 -0.71 1.57 -8.82
CA PHE A 166 -0.70 0.18 -9.23
C PHE A 166 -0.42 0.07 -10.75
N CYS A 167 -1.11 0.84 -11.58
CA CYS A 167 -0.83 0.91 -13.02
C CYS A 167 0.59 1.40 -13.32
N PHE A 168 1.08 2.38 -12.55
CA PHE A 168 2.47 2.83 -12.65
C PHE A 168 3.46 1.69 -12.43
N GLY A 169 3.21 0.81 -11.44
CA GLY A 169 4.02 -0.39 -11.22
C GLY A 169 4.02 -1.34 -12.41
N VAL A 170 2.86 -1.56 -13.04
CA VAL A 170 2.73 -2.35 -14.27
C VAL A 170 3.54 -1.72 -15.40
N PHE A 171 3.38 -0.42 -15.65
CA PHE A 171 4.07 0.27 -16.74
C PHE A 171 5.59 0.34 -16.53
N VAL A 172 6.06 0.63 -15.32
CA VAL A 172 7.49 0.64 -15.04
C VAL A 172 8.10 -0.75 -15.24
N LYS A 173 7.37 -1.83 -14.93
CA LYS A 173 7.84 -3.19 -15.22
C LYS A 173 7.81 -3.51 -16.72
N LYS A 174 6.78 -3.11 -17.43
CA LYS A 174 6.63 -3.32 -18.88
C LYS A 174 7.69 -2.55 -19.66
N TYR A 175 7.96 -1.30 -19.27
CA TYR A 175 8.90 -0.39 -19.91
C TYR A 175 10.17 -0.18 -19.07
N PHE A 176 10.68 -1.28 -18.50
CA PHE A 176 11.77 -1.23 -17.52
C PHE A 176 13.03 -0.53 -18.06
N ASN A 177 13.46 -0.86 -19.27
CA ASN A 177 14.68 -0.30 -19.86
C ASN A 177 14.58 1.23 -20.02
N GLN A 178 13.43 1.73 -20.51
CA GLN A 178 13.18 3.17 -20.67
C GLN A 178 13.19 3.87 -19.32
N PHE A 179 12.53 3.27 -18.32
CA PHE A 179 12.51 3.81 -16.96
C PHE A 179 13.92 3.87 -16.35
N VAL A 180 14.72 2.83 -16.54
CA VAL A 180 16.12 2.78 -16.10
C VAL A 180 16.95 3.87 -16.77
N THR A 181 16.82 4.06 -18.08
CA THR A 181 17.52 5.11 -18.82
C THR A 181 17.19 6.51 -18.26
N ILE A 182 15.91 6.79 -18.04
CA ILE A 182 15.45 8.06 -17.46
C ILE A 182 16.01 8.27 -16.06
N THR A 183 15.92 7.27 -15.20
CA THR A 183 16.33 7.38 -13.79
C THR A 183 17.84 7.25 -13.57
N ASN A 184 18.61 6.82 -14.57
CA ASN A 184 20.07 6.87 -14.54
C ASN A 184 20.62 8.26 -14.88
N ASN A 185 19.84 9.11 -15.54
CA ASN A 185 20.24 10.48 -15.82
C ASN A 185 20.27 11.28 -14.50
N ALA A 186 21.46 11.75 -14.11
CA ALA A 186 21.69 12.46 -12.85
C ALA A 186 20.87 13.76 -12.78
N LEU A 187 20.75 14.51 -13.89
CA LEU A 187 19.99 15.75 -13.94
C LEU A 187 18.51 15.48 -13.68
N VAL A 188 17.92 14.46 -14.34
CA VAL A 188 16.52 14.07 -14.14
C VAL A 188 16.27 13.68 -12.69
N MET A 189 17.14 12.84 -12.11
CA MET A 189 17.00 12.43 -10.71
C MET A 189 17.16 13.60 -9.74
N THR A 190 18.08 14.53 -10.01
CA THR A 190 18.21 15.74 -9.19
C THR A 190 16.94 16.58 -9.25
N VAL A 191 16.37 16.80 -10.43
CA VAL A 191 15.09 17.52 -10.57
C VAL A 191 13.97 16.81 -9.79
N ILE A 192 13.86 15.48 -9.89
CA ILE A 192 12.85 14.69 -9.15
C ILE A 192 13.01 14.87 -7.64
N ILE A 193 14.24 14.77 -7.13
CA ILE A 193 14.54 14.90 -5.69
C ILE A 193 14.24 16.33 -5.22
N VAL A 194 14.74 17.34 -5.94
CA VAL A 194 14.51 18.75 -5.60
C VAL A 194 13.02 19.06 -5.61
N THR A 195 12.28 18.63 -6.63
CA THR A 195 10.83 18.84 -6.71
C THR A 195 10.10 18.18 -5.54
N PHE A 196 10.49 16.96 -5.17
CA PHE A 196 9.89 16.26 -4.04
C PHE A 196 10.10 17.01 -2.72
N PHE A 197 11.32 17.49 -2.44
CA PHE A 197 11.60 18.26 -1.22
C PHE A 197 10.98 19.65 -1.23
N MET A 198 10.94 20.32 -2.39
CA MET A 198 10.23 21.58 -2.55
C MET A 198 8.74 21.43 -2.27
N LEU A 199 8.10 20.39 -2.79
CA LEU A 199 6.69 20.09 -2.46
C LEU A 199 6.51 19.85 -0.97
N LEU A 200 7.42 19.12 -0.31
CA LEU A 200 7.35 18.91 1.15
C LEU A 200 7.46 20.23 1.91
N PHE A 201 8.41 21.08 1.56
CA PHE A 201 8.63 22.37 2.21
C PHE A 201 7.42 23.30 2.04
N PHE A 202 6.87 23.40 0.83
CA PHE A 202 5.74 24.26 0.53
C PHE A 202 4.38 23.59 0.75
N SER A 203 4.33 22.34 1.21
CA SER A 203 3.06 21.59 1.31
C SER A 203 2.01 22.30 2.16
N HIS A 204 2.40 22.87 3.29
CA HIS A 204 1.48 23.58 4.19
C HIS A 204 0.89 24.82 3.52
N PHE A 205 1.72 25.57 2.81
CA PHE A 205 1.28 26.76 2.08
C PHE A 205 0.37 26.40 0.91
N ILE A 206 0.73 25.39 0.12
CA ILE A 206 -0.04 24.96 -1.06
C ILE A 206 -1.40 24.41 -0.63
N THR A 207 -1.42 23.50 0.34
CA THR A 207 -2.66 22.82 0.76
C THR A 207 -3.58 23.73 1.56
N GLY A 208 -3.05 24.63 2.36
CA GLY A 208 -3.82 25.61 3.13
C GLY A 208 -4.47 26.67 2.24
N ARG A 209 -3.74 27.18 1.25
CA ARG A 209 -4.22 28.27 0.38
C ARG A 209 -5.04 27.76 -0.82
N PHE A 210 -4.76 26.55 -1.29
CA PHE A 210 -5.37 25.97 -2.48
C PHE A 210 -5.84 24.52 -2.23
N PRO A 211 -6.95 24.31 -1.51
CA PRO A 211 -7.43 22.94 -1.19
C PRO A 211 -7.66 22.05 -2.43
N ARG A 212 -8.01 22.66 -3.57
CA ARG A 212 -8.22 21.91 -4.83
C ARG A 212 -6.95 21.26 -5.36
N PHE A 213 -5.78 21.76 -4.98
CA PHE A 213 -4.49 21.18 -5.36
C PHE A 213 -4.09 19.97 -4.52
N ASN A 214 -4.84 19.63 -3.46
CA ASN A 214 -4.54 18.49 -2.58
C ASN A 214 -4.45 17.16 -3.36
N LEU A 215 -5.27 16.98 -4.38
CA LEU A 215 -5.26 15.77 -5.20
C LEU A 215 -4.02 15.70 -6.10
N ILE A 216 -3.67 16.82 -6.73
CA ILE A 216 -2.48 16.92 -7.60
C ILE A 216 -1.21 16.68 -6.78
N THR A 217 -1.09 17.35 -5.63
CA THR A 217 0.07 17.16 -4.74
C THR A 217 0.16 15.73 -4.22
N PHE A 218 -0.97 15.09 -3.92
CA PHE A 218 -1.02 13.68 -3.53
C PHE A 218 -0.42 12.75 -4.62
N PHE A 219 -0.80 12.95 -5.88
CA PHE A 219 -0.25 12.14 -6.99
C PHE A 219 1.23 12.44 -7.19
N LEU A 220 1.64 13.71 -7.16
CA LEU A 220 3.05 14.09 -7.31
C LEU A 220 3.92 13.48 -6.20
N TYR A 221 3.52 13.57 -4.94
CA TYR A 221 4.24 12.91 -3.85
C TYR A 221 4.38 11.40 -4.06
N GLY A 222 3.30 10.76 -4.49
CA GLY A 222 3.31 9.33 -4.74
C GLY A 222 4.29 8.94 -5.86
N PHE A 223 4.19 9.58 -7.03
CA PHE A 223 5.05 9.26 -8.17
C PHE A 223 6.52 9.59 -7.90
N LEU A 224 6.81 10.78 -7.38
CA LEU A 224 8.18 11.20 -7.08
C LEU A 224 8.80 10.33 -5.98
N GLY A 225 8.06 10.10 -4.88
CA GLY A 225 8.53 9.27 -3.78
C GLY A 225 8.79 7.81 -4.19
N ILE A 226 7.90 7.21 -4.98
CA ILE A 226 8.10 5.86 -5.55
C ILE A 226 9.35 5.83 -6.41
N THR A 227 9.50 6.80 -7.33
CA THR A 227 10.64 6.85 -8.25
C THR A 227 11.96 6.98 -7.50
N ILE A 228 12.03 7.84 -6.48
CA ILE A 228 13.21 8.02 -5.64
C ILE A 228 13.55 6.70 -4.93
N ILE A 229 12.60 6.13 -4.18
CA ILE A 229 12.85 4.92 -3.39
C ILE A 229 13.22 3.74 -4.27
N TYR A 230 12.47 3.53 -5.36
CA TYR A 230 12.74 2.45 -6.29
C TYR A 230 14.14 2.57 -6.89
N THR A 231 14.54 3.78 -7.32
CA THR A 231 15.86 4.03 -7.90
C THR A 231 16.99 3.82 -6.88
N VAL A 232 16.79 4.24 -5.62
CA VAL A 232 17.76 3.99 -4.54
C VAL A 232 17.98 2.49 -4.34
N PHE A 233 16.90 1.69 -4.22
CA PHE A 233 17.04 0.25 -4.05
C PHE A 233 17.68 -0.43 -5.27
N ARG A 234 17.30 -0.03 -6.48
CA ARG A 234 17.86 -0.57 -7.72
C ARG A 234 19.36 -0.27 -7.84
N LYS A 235 19.77 0.97 -7.58
CA LYS A 235 21.19 1.35 -7.66
C LYS A 235 22.08 0.69 -6.60
N ASN A 236 21.48 0.22 -5.50
CA ASN A 236 22.19 -0.45 -4.42
C ASN A 236 21.93 -1.98 -4.41
N GLU A 237 21.48 -2.56 -5.54
CA GLU A 237 21.18 -3.99 -5.64
C GLU A 237 22.38 -4.86 -5.30
N GLU A 238 23.58 -4.50 -5.75
CA GLU A 238 24.83 -5.20 -5.45
C GLU A 238 25.14 -5.18 -3.95
N TRP A 239 24.94 -4.05 -3.27
CA TRP A 239 25.13 -3.97 -1.83
C TRP A 239 24.17 -4.89 -1.06
N PHE A 240 22.91 -4.96 -1.49
CA PHE A 240 21.96 -5.90 -0.91
C PHE A 240 22.30 -7.36 -1.24
N ALA A 241 22.86 -7.63 -2.41
CA ALA A 241 23.29 -8.97 -2.81
C ALA A 241 24.48 -9.45 -1.97
N THR A 242 25.44 -8.58 -1.66
CA THR A 242 26.61 -8.90 -0.83
C THR A 242 26.26 -9.05 0.64
N ASN A 243 25.33 -8.25 1.16
CA ASN A 243 24.86 -8.32 2.55
C ASN A 243 23.75 -9.37 2.73
N GLN A 244 24.11 -10.62 2.58
CA GLN A 244 23.16 -11.76 2.55
C GLN A 244 22.21 -11.83 3.74
N ASN A 245 22.66 -11.48 4.95
CA ASN A 245 21.80 -11.50 6.14
C ASN A 245 20.67 -10.47 6.06
N ILE A 246 20.99 -9.22 5.73
CA ILE A 246 20.00 -8.15 5.57
C ILE A 246 19.04 -8.49 4.44
N SER A 247 19.57 -8.94 3.30
CA SER A 247 18.78 -9.34 2.14
C SER A 247 17.80 -10.48 2.48
N ARG A 248 18.27 -11.52 3.18
CA ARG A 248 17.42 -12.64 3.64
C ARG A 248 16.29 -12.17 4.56
N TRP A 249 16.59 -11.30 5.52
CA TRP A 249 15.59 -10.73 6.41
C TRP A 249 14.55 -9.88 5.67
N MET A 250 14.99 -9.01 4.78
CA MET A 250 14.09 -8.19 3.97
C MET A 250 13.20 -9.04 3.07
N GLN A 251 13.76 -10.07 2.43
CA GLN A 251 12.99 -11.01 1.61
C GLN A 251 12.01 -11.83 2.45
N TYR A 252 12.41 -12.25 3.65
CA TYR A 252 11.55 -13.00 4.56
C TYR A 252 10.33 -12.16 4.98
N ILE A 253 10.56 -10.93 5.44
CA ILE A 253 9.48 -9.97 5.76
C ILE A 253 8.61 -9.71 4.51
N GLY A 254 9.24 -9.56 3.35
CA GLY A 254 8.54 -9.35 2.08
C GLY A 254 7.59 -10.49 1.71
N ARG A 255 8.02 -11.75 1.88
CA ARG A 255 7.18 -12.92 1.60
C ARG A 255 6.02 -13.09 2.60
N HIS A 256 6.18 -12.61 3.83
CA HIS A 256 5.18 -12.67 4.90
C HIS A 256 4.40 -11.36 5.06
N THR A 257 4.45 -10.47 4.07
CA THR A 257 3.79 -9.16 4.14
C THR A 257 2.28 -9.27 4.42
N LEU A 258 1.60 -10.24 3.82
CA LEU A 258 0.18 -10.47 4.05
C LEU A 258 -0.09 -10.94 5.49
N ASP A 259 0.71 -11.86 6.00
CA ASP A 259 0.58 -12.38 7.36
C ASP A 259 0.72 -11.26 8.39
N ILE A 260 1.79 -10.44 8.23
CA ILE A 260 2.03 -9.29 9.09
C ILE A 260 0.86 -8.30 8.98
N TYR A 261 0.38 -8.02 7.75
CA TYR A 261 -0.74 -7.12 7.54
C TYR A 261 -2.02 -7.57 8.24
N LEU A 262 -2.33 -8.87 8.22
CA LEU A 262 -3.54 -9.40 8.84
C LEU A 262 -3.43 -9.46 10.38
N LEU A 263 -2.23 -9.72 10.91
CA LEU A 263 -2.02 -9.96 12.33
C LEU A 263 -1.66 -8.71 13.13
N HIS A 264 -0.99 -7.69 12.54
CA HIS A 264 -0.38 -6.62 13.32
C HIS A 264 -1.38 -5.83 14.18
N TYR A 265 -2.64 -5.66 13.75
CA TYR A 265 -3.65 -4.97 14.54
C TYR A 265 -3.96 -5.61 15.90
N PHE A 266 -3.74 -6.94 16.03
CA PHE A 266 -3.94 -7.66 17.28
C PHE A 266 -2.80 -7.41 18.27
N PHE A 267 -1.61 -7.09 17.76
CA PHE A 267 -0.39 -6.93 18.56
C PHE A 267 0.11 -5.49 18.63
N LEU A 268 -0.65 -4.53 18.09
CA LEU A 268 -0.32 -3.12 18.29
C LEU A 268 -0.39 -2.78 19.78
N PRO A 269 0.68 -2.22 20.37
CA PRO A 269 0.65 -1.76 21.73
C PRO A 269 -0.39 -0.64 21.87
N ARG A 270 -1.20 -0.71 22.91
CA ARG A 270 -2.24 0.27 23.25
C ARG A 270 -1.88 0.95 24.56
N ASN A 271 -2.46 2.12 24.78
CA ASN A 271 -2.30 2.88 26.02
C ASN A 271 -0.85 3.31 26.34
N LEU A 272 -0.04 3.58 25.29
CA LEU A 272 1.30 4.15 25.43
C LEU A 272 1.28 5.69 25.38
N GLN A 273 0.20 6.32 25.85
CA GLN A 273 0.02 7.78 25.86
C GLN A 273 1.10 8.51 26.63
N MET A 274 1.65 7.88 27.70
CA MET A 274 2.77 8.46 28.46
C MET A 274 4.03 8.62 27.59
N ILE A 275 4.32 7.64 26.74
CA ILE A 275 5.43 7.72 25.79
C ILE A 275 5.14 8.78 24.74
N GLY A 276 3.90 8.82 24.24
CA GLY A 276 3.46 9.84 23.28
C GLY A 276 3.58 11.25 23.83
N SER A 277 3.15 11.50 25.08
CA SER A 277 3.30 12.80 25.74
C SER A 277 4.77 13.17 25.99
N PHE A 278 5.59 12.20 26.37
CA PHE A 278 7.04 12.41 26.49
C PHE A 278 7.67 12.85 25.16
N ILE A 279 7.34 12.15 24.05
CA ILE A 279 7.83 12.47 22.70
C ILE A 279 7.34 13.88 22.27
N ASN A 280 6.10 14.23 22.58
CA ASN A 280 5.56 15.55 22.24
C ASN A 280 6.21 16.68 23.04
N ASN A 281 6.52 16.45 24.31
CA ASN A 281 7.17 17.42 25.19
C ASN A 281 8.68 17.55 24.93
N HIS A 282 9.28 16.52 24.36
CA HIS A 282 10.72 16.48 24.03
C HIS A 282 10.88 16.09 22.54
N PRO A 283 10.54 16.99 21.61
CA PRO A 283 10.50 16.67 20.17
C PRO A 283 11.91 16.40 19.63
N ASN A 284 12.34 15.16 19.74
CA ASN A 284 13.56 14.66 19.14
C ASN A 284 13.21 13.60 18.08
N PRO A 285 13.29 13.95 16.79
CA PRO A 285 12.93 13.04 15.71
C PRO A 285 13.72 11.72 15.71
N THR A 286 14.97 11.75 16.16
CA THR A 286 15.84 10.56 16.20
C THR A 286 15.39 9.58 17.28
N ILE A 287 15.06 10.08 18.47
CA ILE A 287 14.55 9.29 19.59
C ILE A 287 13.21 8.64 19.20
N GLU A 288 12.30 9.43 18.66
CA GLU A 288 10.99 8.94 18.18
C GLU A 288 11.15 7.85 17.12
N LEU A 289 12.00 8.08 16.11
CA LEU A 289 12.27 7.11 15.06
C LEU A 289 12.81 5.80 15.63
N PHE A 290 13.75 5.89 16.57
CA PHE A 290 14.37 4.71 17.21
C PHE A 290 13.35 3.88 17.99
N PHE A 291 12.60 4.50 18.92
CA PHE A 291 11.60 3.79 19.74
C PHE A 291 10.48 3.21 18.89
N SER A 292 9.92 3.99 17.97
CA SER A 292 8.82 3.54 17.13
C SER A 292 9.25 2.44 16.16
N SER A 293 10.46 2.51 15.60
CA SER A 293 11.00 1.45 14.73
C SER A 293 11.31 0.18 15.50
N THR A 294 11.83 0.28 16.71
CA THR A 294 12.11 -0.88 17.57
C THR A 294 10.81 -1.60 17.94
N LEU A 295 9.78 -0.85 18.36
CA LEU A 295 8.46 -1.44 18.62
C LEU A 295 7.84 -2.04 17.36
N ALA A 296 7.99 -1.39 16.20
CA ALA A 296 7.49 -1.93 14.95
C ALA A 296 8.16 -3.26 14.59
N LEU A 297 9.47 -3.39 14.81
CA LEU A 297 10.19 -4.65 14.62
C LEU A 297 9.73 -5.73 15.59
N MET A 298 9.48 -5.39 16.88
CA MET A 298 8.92 -6.32 17.86
C MET A 298 7.54 -6.84 17.42
N VAL A 299 6.63 -5.94 17.04
CA VAL A 299 5.30 -6.32 16.54
C VAL A 299 5.41 -7.23 15.31
N ILE A 300 6.27 -6.89 14.35
CA ILE A 300 6.53 -7.73 13.17
C ILE A 300 7.05 -9.11 13.59
N GLY A 301 7.98 -9.17 14.54
CA GLY A 301 8.51 -10.43 15.07
C GLY A 301 7.41 -11.31 15.67
N ILE A 302 6.54 -10.73 16.50
CA ILE A 302 5.40 -11.45 17.08
C ILE A 302 4.46 -11.95 15.97
N CYS A 303 4.13 -11.11 14.99
CA CYS A 303 3.29 -11.51 13.86
C CYS A 303 3.88 -12.70 13.08
N LEU A 304 5.19 -12.69 12.86
CA LEU A 304 5.88 -13.78 12.16
C LEU A 304 5.89 -15.07 12.97
N LEU A 305 6.08 -14.99 14.29
CA LEU A 305 6.02 -16.14 15.18
C LEU A 305 4.61 -16.76 15.19
N VAL A 306 3.58 -15.92 15.36
CA VAL A 306 2.18 -16.36 15.35
C VAL A 306 1.81 -16.95 13.98
N SER A 307 2.20 -16.29 12.89
CA SER A 307 1.98 -16.84 11.54
C SER A 307 2.65 -18.21 11.37
N LYS A 308 3.88 -18.38 11.87
CA LYS A 308 4.57 -19.68 11.82
C LYS A 308 3.80 -20.76 12.59
N VAL A 309 3.31 -20.45 13.79
CA VAL A 309 2.49 -21.37 14.59
C VAL A 309 1.17 -21.70 13.88
N LEU A 310 0.44 -20.71 13.35
CA LEU A 310 -0.79 -20.95 12.60
C LEU A 310 -0.57 -21.77 11.33
N CYS A 311 0.58 -21.60 10.69
CA CYS A 311 0.95 -22.37 9.49
C CYS A 311 1.43 -23.80 9.76
N THR A 312 1.53 -24.27 11.03
CA THR A 312 1.76 -25.69 11.34
C THR A 312 0.57 -26.56 10.94
N SER A 313 -0.63 -25.97 10.97
CA SER A 313 -1.82 -26.62 10.42
C SER A 313 -1.99 -26.25 8.93
N PRO A 314 -1.98 -27.22 8.00
CA PRO A 314 -2.21 -26.97 6.58
C PRO A 314 -3.57 -26.32 6.29
N ILE A 315 -4.58 -26.67 7.10
CA ILE A 315 -5.93 -26.09 6.98
C ILE A 315 -5.89 -24.60 7.32
N LEU A 316 -5.29 -24.23 8.45
CA LEU A 316 -5.17 -22.82 8.86
C LEU A 316 -4.28 -22.02 7.90
N ALA A 317 -3.16 -22.58 7.45
CA ALA A 317 -2.29 -21.95 6.46
C ALA A 317 -3.04 -21.62 5.16
N ASN A 318 -3.88 -22.56 4.70
CA ASN A 318 -4.65 -22.39 3.48
C ASN A 318 -5.81 -21.38 3.66
N VAL A 319 -6.56 -21.46 4.76
CA VAL A 319 -7.76 -20.64 5.00
C VAL A 319 -7.36 -19.21 5.37
N LEU A 320 -6.39 -19.04 6.28
CA LEU A 320 -6.01 -17.72 6.82
C LEU A 320 -5.06 -16.95 5.91
N PHE A 321 -4.15 -17.64 5.23
CA PHE A 321 -3.08 -16.98 4.46
C PHE A 321 -3.03 -17.41 3.00
N GLY A 322 -3.89 -18.33 2.56
CA GLY A 322 -3.90 -18.88 1.21
C GLY A 322 -2.62 -19.65 0.84
N LYS A 323 -1.89 -20.17 1.84
CA LYS A 323 -0.68 -20.99 1.67
C LYS A 323 -1.08 -22.45 1.47
N LYS A 324 -0.29 -23.16 0.66
CA LYS A 324 -0.45 -24.61 0.45
C LYS A 324 0.37 -25.38 1.46
#